data_c445d4364005054e6c5c159287afb6e8
#
_entry.id   c445d4364005054e6c5c159287afb6e8
#
_cell.length_a   1.000
_cell.length_b   1.000
_cell.length_c   1.000
_cell.angle_alpha   90.00
_cell.angle_beta   90.00
_cell.angle_gamma   90.00
#
_symmetry.space_group_name_H-M   'P 1'
#
loop_
_entity.id
_entity.type
_entity.pdbx_description
1 polymer ?
#
loop_
_entity_poly.entity_id
_entity_poly.type
_entity_poly.pdbx_seq_one_letter_code
_entity_poly.pdbx_strand_id
1 'polypeptide(L)'
;ATIHVTMLMLTVADGPLPLHERIAAAVRRAIAEGAVGPGDALPTALQVADALGVHRNTVLRAYRALRDEGTIDLRAGRGAHVRRAAPRRAVLAEEVDALLRAAAREGLAGDELVALVRDRAIGARRDTDARRRGRGR
;
A
#
# COMPACT_ATOMS: atom_id res chain seq x y z
N ALA A 1 -3.68 -8.55 18.65
CA ALA A 1 -4.95 -9.27 18.78
C ALA A 1 -5.40 -9.77 17.39
N THR A 2 -5.89 -10.97 17.34
CA THR A 2 -6.49 -11.52 16.11
C THR A 2 -8.00 -11.39 16.22
N ILE A 3 -8.62 -10.79 15.21
CA ILE A 3 -10.07 -10.60 15.16
C ILE A 3 -10.65 -11.25 13.91
N HIS A 4 -11.84 -11.80 14.06
CA HIS A 4 -12.66 -12.25 12.94
C HIS A 4 -13.72 -11.21 12.65
N VAL A 5 -13.71 -10.65 11.46
CA VAL A 5 -14.73 -9.70 11.03
C VAL A 5 -15.25 -10.13 9.67
N THR A 6 -16.51 -10.52 9.63
CA THR A 6 -17.13 -11.11 8.44
C THR A 6 -16.36 -12.37 8.03
N MET A 7 -15.77 -12.43 6.86
CA MET A 7 -14.98 -13.58 6.39
C MET A 7 -13.46 -13.32 6.49
N LEU A 8 -13.06 -12.21 7.11
CA LEU A 8 -11.65 -11.79 7.18
C LEU A 8 -11.11 -11.93 8.60
N MET A 9 -9.98 -12.60 8.72
CA MET A 9 -9.20 -12.66 9.94
C MET A 9 -8.08 -11.60 9.87
N LEU A 10 -8.11 -10.64 10.80
CA LEU A 10 -7.08 -9.62 10.93
C LEU A 10 -6.29 -9.86 12.22
N THR A 11 -4.97 -9.90 12.08
CA THR A 11 -4.05 -9.94 13.21
C THR A 11 -3.41 -8.58 13.39
N VAL A 12 -3.82 -7.86 14.43
CA VAL A 12 -3.24 -6.58 14.80
C VAL A 12 -2.12 -6.82 15.82
N ALA A 13 -0.89 -6.61 15.40
CA ALA A 13 0.27 -6.81 16.26
C ALA A 13 0.31 -5.79 17.40
N ASP A 14 0.81 -6.22 18.55
CA ASP A 14 1.16 -5.32 19.64
C ASP A 14 2.47 -4.58 19.29
N GLY A 15 2.69 -3.42 19.90
CA GLY A 15 3.92 -2.67 19.65
C GLY A 15 3.80 -1.18 19.99
N PRO A 16 4.91 -0.45 19.80
CA PRO A 16 5.00 0.97 20.18
C PRO A 16 4.29 1.93 19.22
N LEU A 17 3.93 1.45 18.02
CA LEU A 17 3.24 2.28 17.04
C LEU A 17 1.81 2.63 17.47
N PRO A 18 1.28 3.79 17.07
CA PRO A 18 -0.11 4.14 17.29
C PRO A 18 -1.06 3.06 16.77
N LEU A 19 -2.18 2.87 17.45
CA LEU A 19 -3.13 1.81 17.11
C LEU A 19 -3.63 1.87 15.66
N HIS A 20 -3.90 3.06 15.14
CA HIS A 20 -4.32 3.22 13.74
C HIS A 20 -3.26 2.77 12.73
N GLU A 21 -1.98 2.95 13.04
CA GLU A 21 -0.88 2.45 12.19
C GLU A 21 -0.76 0.92 12.25
N ARG A 22 -0.98 0.33 13.44
CA ARG A 22 -1.00 -1.12 13.61
C ARG A 22 -2.18 -1.77 12.88
N ILE A 23 -3.35 -1.12 12.88
CA ILE A 23 -4.52 -1.57 12.10
C ILE A 23 -4.23 -1.48 10.59
N ALA A 24 -3.66 -0.38 10.11
CA ALA A 24 -3.28 -0.24 8.71
C ALA A 24 -2.26 -1.31 8.28
N ALA A 25 -1.28 -1.62 9.13
CA ALA A 25 -0.30 -2.69 8.88
C ALA A 25 -0.96 -4.06 8.80
N ALA A 26 -1.95 -4.34 9.65
CA ALA A 26 -2.70 -5.59 9.61
C ALA A 26 -3.47 -5.77 8.30
N VAL A 27 -4.11 -4.72 7.81
CA VAL A 27 -4.81 -4.73 6.51
C VAL A 27 -3.84 -4.93 5.36
N ARG A 28 -2.71 -4.23 5.34
CA ARG A 28 -1.66 -4.42 4.31
C ARG A 28 -1.17 -5.86 4.28
N ARG A 29 -0.95 -6.47 5.44
CA ARG A 29 -0.53 -7.87 5.56
C ARG A 29 -1.60 -8.82 5.03
N ALA A 30 -2.86 -8.63 5.38
CA ALA A 30 -3.96 -9.45 4.88
C ALA A 30 -4.05 -9.40 3.33
N ILE A 31 -3.83 -8.24 2.74
CA ILE A 31 -3.78 -8.07 1.27
C ILE A 31 -2.55 -8.80 0.69
N ALA A 32 -1.38 -8.61 1.30
CA ALA A 32 -0.14 -9.24 0.83
C ALA A 32 -0.19 -10.78 0.91
N GLU A 33 -0.84 -11.32 1.94
CA GLU A 33 -1.03 -12.77 2.16
C GLU A 33 -2.17 -13.35 1.31
N GLY A 34 -2.92 -12.52 0.58
CA GLY A 34 -4.03 -12.96 -0.25
C GLY A 34 -5.32 -13.29 0.51
N ALA A 35 -5.42 -12.93 1.79
CA ALA A 35 -6.64 -13.11 2.58
C ALA A 35 -7.81 -12.28 2.04
N VAL A 36 -7.49 -11.13 1.45
CA VAL A 36 -8.41 -10.31 0.65
C VAL A 36 -7.72 -9.96 -0.66
N GLY A 37 -8.45 -10.07 -1.74
CA GLY A 37 -7.97 -9.81 -3.08
C GLY A 37 -8.46 -8.48 -3.67
N PRO A 38 -7.95 -8.11 -4.86
CA PRO A 38 -8.36 -6.90 -5.56
C PRO A 38 -9.87 -6.85 -5.79
N GLY A 39 -10.50 -5.75 -5.40
CA GLY A 39 -11.94 -5.55 -5.51
C GLY A 39 -12.77 -6.11 -4.37
N ASP A 40 -12.19 -6.88 -3.46
CA ASP A 40 -12.90 -7.43 -2.31
C ASP A 40 -13.26 -6.33 -1.31
N ALA A 41 -14.43 -6.47 -0.70
CA ALA A 41 -14.86 -5.60 0.37
C ALA A 41 -14.08 -5.88 1.65
N LEU A 42 -13.64 -4.81 2.30
CA LEU A 42 -13.10 -4.85 3.65
C LEU A 42 -14.23 -4.72 4.67
N PRO A 43 -14.03 -5.21 5.91
CA PRO A 43 -14.96 -4.94 7.00
C PRO A 43 -15.17 -3.42 7.15
N THR A 44 -16.37 -3.02 7.56
CA THR A 44 -16.64 -1.61 7.87
C THR A 44 -15.81 -1.16 9.07
N ALA A 45 -15.54 0.14 9.14
CA ALA A 45 -14.83 0.70 10.30
C ALA A 45 -15.53 0.40 11.62
N LEU A 46 -16.86 0.37 11.62
CA LEU A 46 -17.65 0.01 12.80
C LEU A 46 -17.46 -1.45 13.18
N GLN A 47 -17.50 -2.38 12.23
CA GLN A 47 -17.25 -3.81 12.47
C GLN A 47 -15.87 -4.07 13.07
N VAL A 48 -14.84 -3.44 12.53
CA VAL A 48 -13.47 -3.57 13.05
C VAL A 48 -13.36 -2.93 14.44
N ALA A 49 -13.95 -1.76 14.64
CA ALA A 49 -13.96 -1.06 15.92
C ALA A 49 -14.62 -1.91 17.01
N ASP A 50 -15.79 -2.50 16.72
CA ASP A 50 -16.50 -3.37 17.65
C ASP A 50 -15.70 -4.63 17.98
N ALA A 51 -15.08 -5.25 16.97
CA ALA A 51 -14.27 -6.45 17.17
C ALA A 51 -12.98 -6.20 17.96
N LEU A 52 -12.37 -5.02 17.82
CA LEU A 52 -11.16 -4.65 18.56
C LEU A 52 -11.45 -3.97 19.91
N GLY A 53 -12.68 -3.54 20.15
CA GLY A 53 -13.02 -2.74 21.32
C GLY A 53 -12.40 -1.33 21.31
N VAL A 54 -12.32 -0.70 20.14
CA VAL A 54 -11.72 0.61 19.94
C VAL A 54 -12.72 1.59 19.34
N HIS A 55 -12.37 2.87 19.33
CA HIS A 55 -13.24 3.87 18.74
C HIS A 55 -13.21 3.79 17.21
N ARG A 56 -14.39 3.94 16.59
CA ARG A 56 -14.57 3.93 15.12
C ARG A 56 -13.60 4.88 14.40
N ASN A 57 -13.37 6.05 14.95
CA ASN A 57 -12.48 7.05 14.33
C ASN A 57 -11.03 6.55 14.21
N THR A 58 -10.57 5.69 15.12
CA THR A 58 -9.24 5.06 15.04
C THR A 58 -9.13 4.18 13.80
N VAL A 59 -10.16 3.39 13.52
CA VAL A 59 -10.22 2.54 12.33
C VAL A 59 -10.36 3.38 11.07
N LEU A 60 -11.20 4.40 11.09
CA LEU A 60 -11.34 5.33 9.94
C LEU A 60 -10.02 6.03 9.62
N ARG A 61 -9.24 6.40 10.63
CA ARG A 61 -7.91 6.98 10.44
C ARG A 61 -6.97 6.01 9.72
N ALA A 62 -6.98 4.74 10.12
CA ALA A 62 -6.25 3.68 9.43
C ALA A 62 -6.69 3.52 7.97
N TYR A 63 -7.99 3.47 7.72
CA TYR A 63 -8.54 3.32 6.38
C TYR A 63 -8.25 4.53 5.49
N ARG A 64 -8.30 5.74 6.03
CA ARG A 64 -7.92 6.95 5.27
C ARG A 64 -6.44 6.93 4.88
N ALA A 65 -5.55 6.49 5.78
CA ALA A 65 -4.14 6.32 5.45
C ALA A 65 -3.93 5.30 4.32
N LEU A 66 -4.61 4.15 4.38
CA LEU A 66 -4.57 3.13 3.32
C LEU A 66 -5.12 3.65 1.99
N ARG A 67 -6.18 4.46 2.01
CA ARG A 67 -6.73 5.13 0.82
C ARG A 67 -5.73 6.10 0.23
N ASP A 68 -5.10 6.93 1.06
CA ASP A 68 -4.15 7.96 0.61
C ASP A 68 -2.89 7.34 0.00
N GLU A 69 -2.46 6.18 0.46
CA GLU A 69 -1.37 5.42 -0.18
C GLU A 69 -1.81 4.60 -1.41
N GLY A 70 -3.10 4.56 -1.73
CA GLY A 70 -3.64 3.87 -2.89
C GLY A 70 -3.85 2.37 -2.72
N THR A 71 -3.85 1.84 -1.51
CA THR A 71 -4.07 0.43 -1.21
C THR A 71 -5.54 0.04 -1.24
N ILE A 72 -6.42 0.93 -0.79
CA ILE A 72 -7.86 0.73 -0.78
C ILE A 72 -8.60 1.92 -1.38
N ASP A 73 -9.83 1.66 -1.81
CA ASP A 73 -10.82 2.68 -2.12
C ASP A 73 -11.80 2.83 -0.96
N LEU A 74 -12.11 4.05 -0.61
CA LEU A 74 -13.05 4.38 0.46
C LEU A 74 -14.14 5.29 -0.13
N ARG A 75 -15.35 4.76 -0.27
CA ARG A 75 -16.47 5.48 -0.86
C ARG A 75 -17.62 5.62 0.13
N ALA A 76 -18.16 6.83 0.23
CA ALA A 76 -19.35 7.10 1.03
C ALA A 76 -20.51 6.18 0.59
N GLY A 77 -21.11 5.48 1.54
CA GLY A 77 -22.23 4.56 1.30
C GLY A 77 -21.86 3.20 0.69
N ARG A 78 -20.61 2.97 0.28
CA ARG A 78 -20.16 1.72 -0.31
C ARG A 78 -19.04 1.01 0.48
N GLY A 79 -18.54 1.64 1.57
CA GLY A 79 -17.50 1.08 2.41
C GLY A 79 -16.11 1.08 1.78
N ALA A 80 -15.24 0.25 2.30
CA ALA A 80 -13.86 0.10 1.88
C ALA A 80 -13.69 -1.15 1.03
N HIS A 81 -12.94 -1.04 -0.05
CA HIS A 81 -12.61 -2.13 -0.97
C HIS A 81 -11.12 -2.12 -1.29
N VAL A 82 -10.54 -3.30 -1.45
CA VAL A 82 -9.17 -3.42 -1.94
C VAL A 82 -9.11 -2.91 -3.37
N ARG A 83 -8.15 -2.05 -3.67
CA ARG A 83 -7.97 -1.53 -5.03
C ARG A 83 -7.69 -2.66 -6.03
N ARG A 84 -8.33 -2.61 -7.19
CA ARG A 84 -8.14 -3.60 -8.26
C ARG A 84 -6.78 -3.48 -8.94
N ALA A 85 -6.18 -2.30 -8.98
CA ALA A 85 -4.77 -2.17 -9.31
C ALA A 85 -3.98 -2.62 -8.08
N ALA A 86 -3.34 -3.77 -8.17
CA ALA A 86 -2.34 -4.18 -7.17
C ALA A 86 -1.44 -2.99 -6.88
N PRO A 87 -1.08 -2.71 -5.62
CA PRO A 87 -0.18 -1.62 -5.33
C PRO A 87 1.08 -1.84 -6.16
N ARG A 88 1.28 -1.02 -7.16
CA ARG A 88 2.47 -1.03 -8.02
C ARG A 88 3.76 -1.09 -7.17
N ARG A 89 3.68 -0.61 -5.93
CA ARG A 89 4.73 -0.68 -4.94
C ARG A 89 5.06 -2.10 -4.48
N ALA A 90 4.08 -2.98 -4.30
CA ALA A 90 4.35 -4.37 -3.88
C ALA A 90 5.00 -5.18 -5.01
N VAL A 91 4.55 -4.96 -6.24
CA VAL A 91 5.17 -5.58 -7.43
C VAL A 91 6.61 -5.10 -7.62
N LEU A 92 6.87 -3.82 -7.35
CA LEU A 92 8.21 -3.23 -7.50
C LEU A 92 9.14 -3.47 -6.30
N ALA A 93 8.64 -3.95 -5.18
CA ALA A 93 9.46 -4.15 -3.99
C ALA A 93 10.56 -5.18 -4.22
N GLU A 94 10.25 -6.28 -4.88
CA GLU A 94 11.23 -7.33 -5.21
C GLU A 94 12.30 -6.83 -6.19
N GLU A 95 11.90 -6.05 -7.18
CA GLU A 95 12.82 -5.43 -8.13
C GLU A 95 13.71 -4.38 -7.46
N VAL A 96 13.16 -3.61 -6.52
CA VAL A 96 13.95 -2.66 -5.72
C VAL A 96 14.95 -3.39 -4.85
N ASP A 97 14.56 -4.47 -4.19
CA ASP A 97 15.48 -5.28 -3.39
C ASP A 97 16.58 -5.92 -4.25
N ALA A 98 16.23 -6.40 -5.43
CA ALA A 98 17.21 -6.93 -6.39
C ALA A 98 18.18 -5.84 -6.87
N LEU A 99 17.69 -4.63 -7.13
CA LEU A 99 18.49 -3.47 -7.51
C LEU A 99 19.46 -3.06 -6.38
N LEU A 100 18.98 -3.03 -5.15
CA LEU A 100 19.82 -2.74 -3.97
C LEU A 100 20.94 -3.78 -3.80
N ARG A 101 20.63 -5.05 -3.98
CA ARG A 101 21.66 -6.12 -3.95
C ARG A 101 22.68 -5.98 -5.09
N ALA A 102 22.24 -5.63 -6.29
CA ALA A 102 23.12 -5.38 -7.41
C ALA A 102 24.05 -4.18 -7.16
N ALA A 103 23.50 -3.07 -6.68
CA ALA A 103 24.27 -1.88 -6.33
C ALA A 103 25.32 -2.17 -5.26
N ALA A 104 24.98 -2.96 -4.25
CA ALA A 104 25.91 -3.37 -3.19
C ALA A 104 27.07 -4.21 -3.76
N ARG A 105 26.80 -5.10 -4.72
CA ARG A 105 27.86 -5.90 -5.39
C ARG A 105 28.81 -5.04 -6.21
N GLU A 106 28.29 -3.97 -6.81
CA GLU A 106 29.10 -3.01 -7.59
C GLU A 106 29.74 -1.90 -6.72
N GLY A 107 29.52 -1.94 -5.40
CA GLY A 107 30.06 -0.96 -4.46
C GLY A 107 29.41 0.41 -4.53
N LEU A 108 28.20 0.51 -5.12
CA LEU A 108 27.44 1.76 -5.16
C LEU A 108 26.81 2.05 -3.81
N ALA A 109 27.04 3.27 -3.29
CA ALA A 109 26.37 3.74 -2.09
C ALA A 109 24.88 4.05 -2.36
N GLY A 110 24.04 4.01 -1.32
CA GLY A 110 22.61 4.18 -1.46
C GLY A 110 22.21 5.52 -2.08
N ASP A 111 22.90 6.59 -1.75
CA ASP A 111 22.68 7.93 -2.31
C ASP A 111 23.07 8.03 -3.80
N GLU A 112 24.17 7.37 -4.20
CA GLU A 112 24.57 7.25 -5.61
C GLU A 112 23.53 6.48 -6.43
N LEU A 113 22.98 5.40 -5.87
CA LEU A 113 21.91 4.65 -6.49
C LEU A 113 20.63 5.49 -6.64
N VAL A 114 20.27 6.27 -5.62
CA VAL A 114 19.12 7.18 -5.69
C VAL A 114 19.31 8.23 -6.78
N ALA A 115 20.50 8.79 -6.92
CA ALA A 115 20.83 9.74 -7.99
C ALA A 115 20.68 9.09 -9.37
N LEU A 116 21.21 7.90 -9.56
CA LEU A 116 21.12 7.14 -10.80
C LEU A 116 19.67 6.85 -11.19
N VAL A 117 18.85 6.40 -10.26
CA VAL A 117 17.42 6.12 -10.49
C VAL A 117 16.67 7.40 -10.83
N ARG A 118 16.96 8.50 -10.14
CA ARG A 118 16.34 9.80 -10.39
C ARG A 118 16.63 10.30 -11.82
N ASP A 119 17.87 10.22 -12.24
CA ASP A 119 18.28 10.66 -13.58
C ASP A 119 17.59 9.83 -14.67
N ARG A 120 17.49 8.52 -14.49
CA ARG A 120 16.77 7.62 -15.40
C ARG A 120 15.27 7.90 -15.43
N ALA A 121 14.66 8.17 -14.27
CA ALA A 121 13.24 8.50 -14.17
C ALA A 121 12.90 9.84 -14.86
N ILE A 122 13.79 10.84 -14.79
CA ILE A 122 13.63 12.12 -15.47
C ILE A 122 13.74 11.93 -16.99
N GLY A 123 14.70 11.14 -17.47
CA GLY A 123 14.85 10.80 -18.87
C GLY A 123 13.62 10.10 -19.47
N ALA A 124 13.09 9.11 -18.73
CA ALA A 124 11.90 8.36 -19.14
C ALA A 124 10.64 9.24 -19.25
N ARG A 125 10.50 10.25 -18.38
CA ARG A 125 9.37 11.20 -18.45
C ARG A 125 9.46 12.08 -19.72
N ARG A 126 10.64 12.54 -20.10
CA ARG A 126 10.85 13.34 -21.31
C ARG A 126 10.48 12.56 -22.56
N ASP A 127 10.86 11.29 -22.66
CA ASP A 127 10.52 10.42 -23.79
C ASP A 127 9.01 10.15 -23.89
N THR A 128 8.33 9.98 -22.77
CA THR A 128 6.88 9.79 -22.73
C THR A 128 6.12 11.02 -23.18
N ASP A 129 6.56 12.20 -22.76
CA ASP A 129 5.95 13.47 -23.16
C ASP A 129 6.21 13.81 -24.64
N ALA A 130 7.39 13.48 -25.15
CA ALA A 130 7.72 13.63 -26.56
C ALA A 130 6.83 12.74 -27.45
N ARG A 131 6.59 11.49 -27.04
CA ARG A 131 5.70 10.55 -27.77
C ARG A 131 4.23 10.98 -27.74
N ARG A 132 3.76 11.56 -26.63
CA ARG A 132 2.40 12.11 -26.52
C ARG A 132 2.19 13.31 -27.45
N ARG A 133 3.16 14.21 -27.56
CA ARG A 133 3.10 15.38 -28.47
C ARG A 133 3.20 15.00 -29.94
N GLY A 134 3.90 13.91 -30.28
CA GLY A 134 4.04 13.42 -31.65
C GLY A 134 2.79 12.70 -32.21
N ARG A 135 1.87 12.26 -31.34
CA ARG A 135 0.62 11.59 -31.77
C ARG A 135 -0.57 12.53 -31.94
N GLY A 136 -0.41 13.80 -31.68
CA GLY A 136 -1.46 14.84 -31.77
C GLY A 136 -1.44 15.64 -33.07
N ARG A 137 -0.82 15.17 -34.15
CA ARG A 137 -0.87 15.78 -35.50
C ARG A 137 -1.45 14.80 -36.50
#